data_539edb15d83f7e89d3856a7ae25ecc98
#
_entry.id   539edb15d83f7e89d3856a7ae25ecc98
#
_cell.length_a   1.000
_cell.length_b   1.000
_cell.length_c   1.000
_cell.angle_alpha   90.00
_cell.angle_beta   90.00
_cell.angle_gamma   90.00
#
_symmetry.space_group_name_H-M   'P 1'
#
loop_
_entity.id
_entity.type
_entity.pdbx_description
1 polymer ?
#
loop_
_entity_poly.entity_id
_entity_poly.type
_entity_poly.pdbx_seq_one_letter_code
_entity_poly.pdbx_strand_id
1 'polypeptide(L)'
;MDLNVTAGANLNVNDAITIAGVNAVSHINKNDTGQLKTFRITNIAANVITITPPIIVAGASDAETDYANCTASPANLAAITPLNTVAKPTNVFFDNHSIEVFGGTLAFPEDGMTVTRMSTDPGIEIIFAKQADILTGIITYRLTVFFGVTNLNPEMNGILLGNQT
;
A
#
# COMPACT_ATOMS: atom_id res chain seq x y z
N MET A 1 -12.51 -9.62 3.00
CA MET A 1 -13.96 -9.86 2.84
C MET A 1 -14.27 -9.91 1.37
N ASP A 2 -15.07 -10.86 0.93
CA ASP A 2 -15.39 -11.10 -0.46
C ASP A 2 -16.79 -10.56 -0.78
N LEU A 3 -16.90 -9.88 -1.90
CA LEU A 3 -18.14 -9.29 -2.40
C LEU A 3 -18.38 -9.76 -3.85
N ASN A 4 -19.60 -10.17 -4.14
CA ASN A 4 -20.00 -10.45 -5.52
C ASN A 4 -20.31 -9.14 -6.26
N VAL A 5 -19.73 -8.99 -7.44
CA VAL A 5 -19.95 -7.83 -8.31
C VAL A 5 -20.55 -8.26 -9.64
N THR A 6 -21.27 -7.36 -10.29
CA THR A 6 -21.77 -7.61 -11.64
C THR A 6 -20.61 -7.70 -12.63
N ALA A 7 -20.64 -8.69 -13.52
CA ALA A 7 -19.65 -8.80 -14.60
C ALA A 7 -19.61 -7.50 -15.43
N GLY A 8 -18.42 -6.96 -15.65
CA GLY A 8 -18.22 -5.74 -16.45
C GLY A 8 -17.92 -4.47 -15.65
N ALA A 9 -17.79 -4.54 -14.33
CA ALA A 9 -17.22 -3.45 -13.58
C ALA A 9 -15.73 -3.30 -13.94
N ASN A 10 -15.34 -2.14 -14.48
CA ASN A 10 -13.94 -1.79 -14.78
C ASN A 10 -13.19 -1.51 -13.46
N LEU A 11 -12.98 -2.55 -12.65
CA LEU A 11 -12.29 -2.47 -11.37
C LEU A 11 -10.93 -3.14 -11.50
N ASN A 12 -9.93 -2.56 -10.87
CA ASN A 12 -8.56 -3.10 -10.81
C ASN A 12 -8.16 -3.35 -9.36
N VAL A 13 -7.20 -4.25 -9.18
CA VAL A 13 -6.56 -4.44 -7.88
C VAL A 13 -5.89 -3.14 -7.46
N ASN A 14 -6.04 -2.75 -6.22
CA ASN A 14 -5.65 -1.49 -5.59
C ASN A 14 -6.58 -0.29 -5.85
N ASP A 15 -7.66 -0.43 -6.59
CA ASP A 15 -8.64 0.64 -6.69
C ASP A 15 -9.27 0.93 -5.33
N ALA A 16 -9.49 2.22 -5.07
CA ALA A 16 -10.31 2.68 -3.96
C ALA A 16 -11.76 2.75 -4.43
N ILE A 17 -12.67 2.18 -3.64
CA ILE A 17 -14.09 2.12 -3.95
C ILE A 17 -14.94 2.54 -2.76
N THR A 18 -16.16 2.98 -3.05
CA THR A 18 -17.23 3.14 -2.08
C THR A 18 -18.42 2.26 -2.47
N ILE A 19 -19.23 1.88 -1.49
CA ILE A 19 -20.41 1.02 -1.68
C ILE A 19 -21.63 1.81 -1.21
N ALA A 20 -22.65 1.90 -2.04
CA ALA A 20 -23.87 2.63 -1.70
C ALA A 20 -24.52 2.07 -0.43
N GLY A 21 -24.88 2.96 0.48
CA GLY A 21 -25.53 2.62 1.75
C GLY A 21 -24.60 2.09 2.85
N VAL A 22 -23.29 2.05 2.61
CA VAL A 22 -22.29 1.61 3.61
C VAL A 22 -21.51 2.85 4.08
N ASN A 23 -21.97 3.49 5.14
CA ASN A 23 -21.30 4.64 5.72
C ASN A 23 -20.20 4.23 6.69
N ALA A 24 -19.21 5.10 6.82
CA ALA A 24 -18.18 4.97 7.81
C ALA A 24 -18.74 5.29 9.22
N VAL A 25 -18.30 4.53 10.19
CA VAL A 25 -18.60 4.76 11.60
C VAL A 25 -17.38 5.39 12.28
N SER A 26 -17.63 6.40 13.11
CA SER A 26 -16.58 7.01 13.92
C SER A 26 -15.97 5.99 14.88
N HIS A 27 -14.66 5.91 14.90
CA HIS A 27 -13.95 4.94 15.75
C HIS A 27 -14.17 5.19 17.25
N ILE A 28 -14.35 6.45 17.64
CA ILE A 28 -14.45 6.84 19.06
C ILE A 28 -15.85 6.63 19.62
N ASN A 29 -16.87 7.16 18.96
CA ASN A 29 -18.23 7.20 19.49
C ASN A 29 -19.20 6.25 18.76
N LYS A 30 -18.71 5.52 17.74
CA LYS A 30 -19.49 4.57 16.95
C LYS A 30 -20.71 5.15 16.25
N ASN A 31 -20.75 6.47 16.07
CA ASN A 31 -21.82 7.14 15.32
C ASN A 31 -21.53 7.15 13.82
N ASP A 32 -22.59 7.16 13.03
CA ASP A 32 -22.52 7.37 11.58
C ASP A 32 -21.87 8.72 11.28
N THR A 33 -20.85 8.71 10.41
CA THR A 33 -20.18 9.93 9.95
C THR A 33 -20.94 10.65 8.83
N GLY A 34 -21.97 10.04 8.27
CA GLY A 34 -22.70 10.52 7.10
C GLY A 34 -21.92 10.41 5.79
N GLN A 35 -20.75 9.80 5.80
CA GLN A 35 -19.90 9.60 4.62
C GLN A 35 -19.75 8.12 4.28
N LEU A 36 -19.76 7.79 2.99
CA LEU A 36 -19.52 6.43 2.54
C LEU A 36 -18.13 5.97 2.96
N LYS A 37 -18.07 4.74 3.45
CA LYS A 37 -16.78 4.10 3.79
C LYS A 37 -15.98 3.78 2.53
N THR A 38 -14.71 4.15 2.53
CA THR A 38 -13.78 3.81 1.47
C THR A 38 -13.13 2.45 1.74
N PHE A 39 -13.08 1.63 0.71
CA PHE A 39 -12.44 0.32 0.71
C PHE A 39 -11.40 0.25 -0.40
N ARG A 40 -10.44 -0.64 -0.25
CA ARG A 40 -9.46 -0.95 -1.29
C ARG A 40 -9.64 -2.38 -1.77
N ILE A 41 -9.58 -2.58 -3.07
CA ILE A 41 -9.62 -3.92 -3.69
C ILE A 41 -8.24 -4.57 -3.55
N THR A 42 -8.18 -5.74 -2.91
CA THR A 42 -6.94 -6.50 -2.74
C THR A 42 -6.80 -7.65 -3.72
N ASN A 43 -7.93 -8.19 -4.19
CA ASN A 43 -7.95 -9.26 -5.18
C ASN A 43 -9.23 -9.20 -6.00
N ILE A 44 -9.16 -9.68 -7.23
CA ILE A 44 -10.31 -9.85 -8.14
C ILE A 44 -10.25 -11.26 -8.72
N ALA A 45 -11.29 -12.04 -8.47
CA ALA A 45 -11.44 -13.38 -9.00
C ALA A 45 -12.81 -13.52 -9.68
N ALA A 46 -12.83 -13.48 -11.00
CA ALA A 46 -14.04 -13.44 -11.82
C ALA A 46 -15.00 -12.32 -11.38
N ASN A 47 -16.14 -12.66 -10.79
CA ASN A 47 -17.15 -11.72 -10.31
C ASN A 47 -17.04 -11.46 -8.79
N VAL A 48 -15.95 -11.86 -8.16
CA VAL A 48 -15.74 -11.68 -6.72
C VAL A 48 -14.57 -10.73 -6.51
N ILE A 49 -14.79 -9.68 -5.76
CA ILE A 49 -13.73 -8.78 -5.28
C ILE A 49 -13.49 -9.02 -3.81
N THR A 50 -12.22 -9.04 -3.43
CA THR A 50 -11.80 -9.04 -2.02
C THR A 50 -11.41 -7.63 -1.63
N ILE A 51 -11.99 -7.13 -0.54
CA ILE A 51 -11.79 -5.76 -0.07
C ILE A 51 -11.13 -5.69 1.31
N THR A 52 -10.46 -4.59 1.55
CA THR A 52 -9.91 -4.21 2.85
C THR A 52 -10.24 -2.74 3.17
N PRO A 53 -10.55 -2.35 4.42
CA PRO A 53 -10.79 -3.20 5.58
C PRO A 53 -12.05 -4.07 5.42
N PRO A 54 -12.22 -5.13 6.22
CA PRO A 54 -13.47 -5.89 6.22
C PRO A 54 -14.62 -5.03 6.73
N ILE A 55 -15.83 -5.30 6.25
CA ILE A 55 -17.04 -4.64 6.75
C ILE A 55 -17.44 -5.29 8.08
N ILE A 56 -17.43 -4.52 9.15
CA ILE A 56 -17.86 -4.92 10.48
C ILE A 56 -18.98 -3.97 10.89
N VAL A 57 -20.16 -4.51 11.08
CA VAL A 57 -21.35 -3.77 11.50
C VAL A 57 -21.60 -4.10 12.98
N ALA A 58 -22.08 -3.15 13.74
CA ALA A 58 -22.48 -3.41 15.12
C ALA A 58 -23.52 -4.53 15.16
N GLY A 59 -23.24 -5.55 15.95
CA GLY A 59 -24.02 -6.79 16.00
C GLY A 59 -24.48 -7.14 17.42
N ALA A 60 -24.81 -8.39 17.64
CA ALA A 60 -25.29 -8.91 18.90
C ALA A 60 -24.16 -9.12 19.94
N SER A 61 -22.91 -9.14 19.51
CA SER A 61 -21.75 -9.29 20.41
C SER A 61 -21.09 -7.95 20.71
N ASP A 62 -20.53 -7.81 21.92
CA ASP A 62 -19.77 -6.62 22.30
C ASP A 62 -18.59 -6.40 21.36
N ALA A 63 -17.92 -7.47 20.93
CA ALA A 63 -16.79 -7.39 20.02
C ALA A 63 -17.18 -6.82 18.65
N GLU A 64 -18.32 -7.20 18.09
CA GLU A 64 -18.81 -6.63 16.81
C GLU A 64 -19.15 -5.15 16.98
N THR A 65 -19.70 -4.75 18.11
CA THR A 65 -20.00 -3.36 18.40
C THR A 65 -18.73 -2.53 18.59
N ASP A 66 -17.75 -3.05 19.32
CA ASP A 66 -16.48 -2.36 19.57
C ASP A 66 -15.63 -2.20 18.32
N TYR A 67 -15.65 -3.19 17.42
CA TYR A 67 -14.88 -3.14 16.17
C TYR A 67 -15.69 -2.63 14.97
N ALA A 68 -16.95 -2.23 15.16
CA ALA A 68 -17.78 -1.71 14.08
C ALA A 68 -17.11 -0.54 13.36
N ASN A 69 -17.03 -0.64 12.06
CA ASN A 69 -16.43 0.35 11.17
C ASN A 69 -17.37 0.83 10.06
N CYS A 70 -18.54 0.18 9.93
CA CYS A 70 -19.58 0.49 8.96
C CYS A 70 -20.96 0.48 9.62
N THR A 71 -21.88 1.27 9.07
CA THR A 71 -23.26 1.36 9.56
C THR A 71 -24.11 0.16 9.16
N ALA A 72 -23.85 -0.41 8.00
CA ALA A 72 -24.63 -1.51 7.45
C ALA A 72 -23.77 -2.41 6.55
N SER A 73 -24.19 -3.66 6.40
CA SER A 73 -23.68 -4.53 5.34
C SER A 73 -24.26 -4.10 3.99
N PRO A 74 -23.50 -4.30 2.88
CA PRO A 74 -23.99 -3.96 1.55
C PRO A 74 -25.33 -4.66 1.24
N ALA A 75 -26.27 -3.91 0.69
CA ALA A 75 -27.48 -4.50 0.15
C ALA A 75 -27.15 -5.34 -1.10
N ASN A 76 -28.03 -6.30 -1.42
CA ASN A 76 -27.91 -7.03 -2.68
C ASN A 76 -27.97 -6.02 -3.86
N LEU A 77 -27.05 -6.14 -4.81
CA LEU A 77 -26.90 -5.21 -5.95
C LEU A 77 -26.58 -3.75 -5.55
N ALA A 78 -26.02 -3.51 -4.39
CA ALA A 78 -25.54 -2.20 -4.02
C ALA A 78 -24.53 -1.66 -5.06
N ALA A 79 -24.70 -0.42 -5.48
CA ALA A 79 -23.80 0.19 -6.46
C ALA A 79 -22.40 0.37 -5.86
N ILE A 80 -21.39 -0.04 -6.61
CA ILE A 80 -19.99 0.17 -6.29
C ILE A 80 -19.49 1.33 -7.15
N THR A 81 -18.96 2.36 -6.52
CA THR A 81 -18.39 3.52 -7.19
C THR A 81 -16.89 3.53 -7.00
N PRO A 82 -16.11 3.38 -8.09
CA PRO A 82 -14.66 3.55 -8.02
C PRO A 82 -14.34 5.04 -7.79
N LEU A 83 -13.38 5.30 -6.89
CA LEU A 83 -12.88 6.65 -6.64
C LEU A 83 -11.75 7.03 -7.61
N ASN A 84 -11.08 6.04 -8.18
CA ASN A 84 -9.98 6.21 -9.12
C ASN A 84 -10.52 6.07 -10.56
N THR A 85 -11.30 7.03 -11.03
CA THR A 85 -11.95 6.96 -12.36
C THR A 85 -11.02 7.37 -13.50
N VAL A 86 -9.96 8.09 -13.21
CA VAL A 86 -9.01 8.62 -14.19
C VAL A 86 -7.59 8.53 -13.67
N ALA A 87 -6.62 8.23 -14.54
CA ALA A 87 -5.21 8.32 -14.19
C ALA A 87 -4.84 9.79 -13.93
N LYS A 88 -4.69 10.16 -12.67
CA LYS A 88 -4.34 11.51 -12.21
C LYS A 88 -3.11 11.46 -11.32
N PRO A 89 -2.36 12.57 -11.22
CA PRO A 89 -1.25 12.67 -10.30
C PRO A 89 -1.69 12.37 -8.87
N THR A 90 -0.96 11.48 -8.23
CA THR A 90 -1.18 11.10 -6.84
C THR A 90 -0.09 11.72 -6.00
N ASN A 91 -0.47 12.46 -4.96
CA ASN A 91 0.45 12.98 -3.96
C ASN A 91 0.42 12.07 -2.74
N VAL A 92 1.59 11.81 -2.18
CA VAL A 92 1.74 11.04 -0.94
C VAL A 92 2.09 12.02 0.17
N PHE A 93 1.46 11.89 1.31
CA PHE A 93 1.86 12.58 2.53
C PHE A 93 2.16 11.56 3.62
N PHE A 94 3.17 11.81 4.40
CA PHE A 94 3.61 10.93 5.48
C PHE A 94 4.27 11.73 6.60
N ASP A 95 4.16 11.22 7.81
CA ASP A 95 4.90 11.74 8.95
C ASP A 95 6.35 11.23 8.94
N ASN A 96 7.25 12.02 9.49
CA ASN A 96 8.69 11.71 9.57
C ASN A 96 9.00 10.37 10.27
N HIS A 97 8.12 9.90 11.14
CA HIS A 97 8.29 8.65 11.89
C HIS A 97 7.44 7.49 11.34
N SER A 98 6.79 7.70 10.21
CA SER A 98 5.89 6.69 9.65
C SER A 98 6.59 5.71 8.71
N ILE A 99 7.61 6.16 8.00
CA ILE A 99 8.39 5.35 7.08
C ILE A 99 9.83 5.28 7.57
N GLU A 100 10.33 4.07 7.76
CA GLU A 100 11.72 3.83 8.12
C GLU A 100 12.48 3.24 6.94
N VAL A 101 13.66 3.80 6.68
CA VAL A 101 14.62 3.26 5.72
C VAL A 101 15.79 2.70 6.53
N PHE A 102 16.09 1.45 6.33
CA PHE A 102 17.19 0.79 7.01
C PHE A 102 18.17 0.17 6.01
N GLY A 103 19.43 0.22 6.36
CA GLY A 103 20.51 -0.39 5.62
C GLY A 103 20.95 -1.72 6.24
N GLY A 104 21.76 -2.43 5.51
CA GLY A 104 22.41 -3.65 5.97
C GLY A 104 23.72 -3.86 5.23
N THR A 105 24.53 -4.76 5.74
CA THR A 105 25.80 -5.14 5.12
C THR A 105 25.59 -6.33 4.21
N LEU A 106 25.95 -6.17 2.93
CA LEU A 106 25.87 -7.24 1.94
C LEU A 106 27.24 -7.93 1.84
N ALA A 107 27.24 -9.27 1.91
CA ALA A 107 28.41 -10.05 1.54
C ALA A 107 28.63 -9.91 0.01
N PHE A 108 29.75 -9.34 -0.38
CA PHE A 108 30.10 -9.10 -1.77
C PHE A 108 31.41 -9.83 -2.10
N PRO A 109 31.47 -10.62 -3.18
CA PRO A 109 32.71 -11.30 -3.56
C PRO A 109 33.77 -10.26 -3.96
N GLU A 110 35.00 -10.46 -3.48
CA GLU A 110 36.12 -9.53 -3.71
C GLU A 110 37.20 -10.12 -4.63
N ASP A 111 37.08 -11.39 -4.97
CA ASP A 111 38.04 -12.07 -5.84
C ASP A 111 38.10 -11.45 -7.24
N GLY A 112 39.28 -10.95 -7.61
CA GLY A 112 39.53 -10.34 -8.92
C GLY A 112 38.91 -8.95 -9.11
N MET A 113 38.40 -8.32 -8.04
CA MET A 113 37.80 -6.99 -8.09
C MET A 113 38.42 -6.07 -7.03
N THR A 114 38.42 -4.77 -7.32
CA THR A 114 38.66 -3.76 -6.29
C THR A 114 37.33 -3.30 -5.72
N VAL A 115 37.11 -3.51 -4.44
CA VAL A 115 35.86 -3.16 -3.77
C VAL A 115 36.10 -2.04 -2.77
N THR A 116 35.33 -1.00 -2.86
CA THR A 116 35.30 0.12 -1.90
C THR A 116 33.92 0.19 -1.27
N ARG A 117 33.84 0.24 0.04
CA ARG A 117 32.61 0.32 0.82
C ARG A 117 32.50 1.69 1.48
N MET A 118 31.34 2.27 1.42
CA MET A 118 31.00 3.54 2.08
C MET A 118 29.65 3.37 2.78
N SER A 119 29.55 3.90 3.99
CA SER A 119 28.29 3.94 4.74
C SER A 119 27.78 5.38 4.79
N THR A 120 26.48 5.55 4.60
CA THR A 120 25.80 6.84 4.82
C THR A 120 25.37 6.98 6.28
N ASP A 121 25.01 8.18 6.72
CA ASP A 121 24.52 8.44 8.09
C ASP A 121 23.36 7.52 8.53
N PRO A 122 22.35 7.22 7.69
CA PRO A 122 21.31 6.27 8.07
C PRO A 122 21.74 4.79 8.00
N GLY A 123 23.01 4.48 7.85
CA GLY A 123 23.54 3.11 7.85
C GLY A 123 23.35 2.34 6.55
N ILE A 124 23.03 3.01 5.45
CA ILE A 124 22.93 2.39 4.12
C ILE A 124 24.33 2.19 3.57
N GLU A 125 24.68 0.95 3.24
CA GLU A 125 25.96 0.62 2.64
C GLU A 125 25.92 0.81 1.12
N ILE A 126 26.90 1.52 0.59
CA ILE A 126 27.15 1.69 -0.83
C ILE A 126 28.44 0.93 -1.18
N ILE A 127 28.35 -0.04 -2.06
CA ILE A 127 29.47 -0.84 -2.52
C ILE A 127 29.82 -0.41 -3.93
N PHE A 128 31.03 0.05 -4.12
CA PHE A 128 31.60 0.37 -5.44
C PHE A 128 32.62 -0.70 -5.81
N ALA A 129 32.33 -1.48 -6.84
CA ALA A 129 33.21 -2.52 -7.34
C ALA A 129 33.76 -2.15 -8.73
N LYS A 130 35.04 -2.39 -8.93
CA LYS A 130 35.76 -2.20 -10.18
C LYS A 130 36.48 -3.49 -10.57
N GLN A 131 36.29 -3.91 -11.81
CA GLN A 131 36.99 -5.07 -12.37
C GLN A 131 37.53 -4.70 -13.77
N ALA A 132 38.76 -5.12 -14.05
CA ALA A 132 39.34 -5.05 -15.36
C ALA A 132 39.35 -6.45 -15.98
N ASP A 133 38.82 -6.60 -17.17
CA ASP A 133 38.93 -7.82 -17.96
C ASP A 133 40.26 -7.83 -18.73
N ILE A 134 41.09 -8.81 -18.40
CA ILE A 134 42.44 -8.94 -19.00
C ILE A 134 42.40 -9.31 -20.51
N LEU A 135 41.32 -9.94 -20.95
CA LEU A 135 41.20 -10.39 -22.36
C LEU A 135 40.71 -9.26 -23.25
N THR A 136 39.82 -8.42 -22.78
CA THR A 136 39.19 -7.35 -23.57
C THR A 136 39.77 -5.96 -23.28
N GLY A 137 40.47 -5.81 -22.14
CA GLY A 137 40.93 -4.50 -21.66
C GLY A 137 39.82 -3.59 -21.16
N ILE A 138 38.59 -4.10 -21.05
CA ILE A 138 37.42 -3.33 -20.63
C ILE A 138 37.40 -3.25 -19.10
N ILE A 139 37.16 -2.02 -18.58
CA ILE A 139 36.98 -1.81 -17.16
C ILE A 139 35.47 -1.67 -16.86
N THR A 140 34.95 -2.57 -16.05
CA THR A 140 33.56 -2.57 -15.63
C THR A 140 33.44 -2.01 -14.23
N TYR A 141 32.49 -1.10 -14.02
CA TYR A 141 32.15 -0.53 -12.72
C TYR A 141 30.76 -1.00 -12.31
N ARG A 142 30.60 -1.34 -11.04
CA ARG A 142 29.30 -1.69 -10.45
C ARG A 142 29.08 -0.92 -9.16
N LEU A 143 27.93 -0.24 -9.10
CA LEU A 143 27.44 0.36 -7.88
C LEU A 143 26.32 -0.51 -7.33
N THR A 144 26.41 -0.89 -6.06
CA THR A 144 25.39 -1.69 -5.38
C THR A 144 25.00 -1.00 -4.11
N VAL A 145 23.70 -0.85 -3.90
CA VAL A 145 23.12 -0.29 -2.67
C VAL A 145 22.16 -1.34 -2.11
N PHE A 146 22.25 -1.59 -0.82
CA PHE A 146 21.38 -2.51 -0.12
C PHE A 146 20.60 -1.76 0.95
N PHE A 147 19.29 -1.70 0.79
CA PHE A 147 18.41 -1.04 1.75
C PHE A 147 17.05 -1.72 1.79
N GLY A 148 16.36 -1.57 2.90
CA GLY A 148 14.97 -1.93 3.07
C GLY A 148 14.14 -0.71 3.45
N VAL A 149 12.86 -0.75 3.16
CA VAL A 149 11.90 0.28 3.54
C VAL A 149 10.72 -0.42 4.21
N THR A 150 10.32 0.10 5.36
CA THR A 150 9.12 -0.39 6.05
C THR A 150 8.23 0.78 6.45
N ASN A 151 6.93 0.52 6.47
CA ASN A 151 5.95 1.45 6.98
C ASN A 151 5.61 1.06 8.42
N LEU A 152 6.11 1.82 9.38
CA LEU A 152 5.91 1.57 10.81
C LEU A 152 4.51 2.00 11.27
N ASN A 153 4.04 3.14 10.78
CA ASN A 153 2.77 3.72 11.17
C ASN A 153 1.91 4.04 9.95
N PRO A 154 1.18 3.04 9.41
CA PRO A 154 0.33 3.25 8.23
C PRO A 154 -0.78 4.28 8.45
N GLU A 155 -1.19 4.52 9.70
CA GLU A 155 -2.21 5.51 10.05
C GLU A 155 -1.75 6.96 9.89
N MET A 156 -0.43 7.20 9.86
CA MET A 156 0.18 8.52 9.66
C MET A 156 0.57 8.78 8.21
N ASN A 157 0.20 7.91 7.31
CA ASN A 157 0.45 8.04 5.88
C ASN A 157 -0.86 8.13 5.13
N GLY A 158 -0.85 8.85 4.03
CA GLY A 158 -2.01 8.92 3.17
C GLY A 158 -1.67 9.28 1.74
N ILE A 159 -2.64 9.07 0.90
CA ILE A 159 -2.60 9.40 -0.52
C ILE A 159 -3.64 10.47 -0.78
N LEU A 160 -3.23 11.58 -1.36
CA LEU A 160 -4.13 12.62 -1.83
C LEU A 160 -4.35 12.44 -3.34
N LEU A 161 -5.55 12.09 -3.71
CA LEU A 161 -5.98 11.99 -5.10
C LEU A 161 -6.63 13.31 -5.50
N GLY A 162 -6.06 13.99 -6.48
CA GLY A 162 -6.61 15.24 -7.00
C GLY A 162 -7.52 15.00 -8.19
N ASN A 163 -8.59 15.84 -8.30
CA ASN A 163 -9.43 15.92 -9.48
C ASN A 163 -10.01 14.57 -9.93
N GLN A 164 -10.55 13.81 -8.99
CA GLN A 164 -11.33 12.60 -9.26
C GLN A 164 -12.76 13.04 -9.59
N THR A 165 -13.16 12.91 -10.84
CA THR A 165 -14.50 13.24 -11.36
C THR A 165 -15.12 12.03 -12.03
#